data_9265bb3344ed25a856dedab1843b84e2
#
_entry.id   9265bb3344ed25a856dedab1843b84e2
#
_cell.length_a   1.000
_cell.length_b   1.000
_cell.length_c   1.000
_cell.angle_alpha   90.00
_cell.angle_beta   90.00
_cell.angle_gamma   90.00
#
_symmetry.space_group_name_H-M   'P 1'
#
loop_
_entity.id
_entity.type
_entity.pdbx_description
1 polymer ?
#
loop_
_entity_poly.entity_id
_entity_poly.type
_entity_poly.pdbx_seq_one_letter_code
_entity_poly.pdbx_strand_id
1 'polypeptide(L)'
;YDVQVAKKIAQEMGKEPLVVKTSWNGLIPALTSGKIDMIIAGMSPTAERKKEIAFSSSYYTSEPVMLVRKDSNYANAKTLKDFKDAKITSQQGVYLYNLISQLPGAKQETAMGDFAQMRQALESGVIDGYISERPEALTAEAANSKFKMIQFKEGFEVGEEDASIAVGMRKDDSRIEQANAAIAKLSTDDQVQLMDQMIKNQPVDTDTDDAEDTFFNKVFKIWKENWPQFLRGAGLTLLISITGTIAGLLIGLLIGVYRTAPISKNKALAFLQKLFGWFLNVYI
;
A
#
# COMPACT_ATOMS: atom_id res chain seq x y z
N TYR A 1 -13.97 -1.10 -6.79
CA TYR A 1 -14.05 -1.24 -8.25
C TYR A 1 -13.28 -2.49 -8.68
N ASP A 2 -11.98 -2.57 -8.45
CA ASP A 2 -11.10 -3.65 -8.94
C ASP A 2 -11.51 -5.06 -8.50
N VAL A 3 -12.02 -5.21 -7.27
CA VAL A 3 -12.57 -6.50 -6.81
C VAL A 3 -13.77 -6.95 -7.65
N GLN A 4 -14.61 -6.03 -8.11
CA GLN A 4 -15.74 -6.38 -8.98
C GLN A 4 -15.28 -6.70 -10.41
N VAL A 5 -14.28 -5.99 -10.91
CA VAL A 5 -13.62 -6.33 -12.18
C VAL A 5 -12.99 -7.71 -12.08
N ALA A 6 -12.28 -8.01 -10.98
CA ALA A 6 -11.70 -9.33 -10.73
C ALA A 6 -12.76 -10.45 -10.73
N LYS A 7 -13.92 -10.22 -10.12
CA LYS A 7 -15.04 -11.18 -10.14
C LYS A 7 -15.56 -11.43 -11.55
N LYS A 8 -15.75 -10.37 -12.35
CA LYS A 8 -16.18 -10.53 -13.75
C LYS A 8 -15.15 -11.29 -14.59
N ILE A 9 -13.86 -10.96 -14.49
CA ILE A 9 -12.79 -11.65 -15.17
C ILE A 9 -12.74 -13.14 -14.76
N ALA A 10 -12.79 -13.41 -13.47
CA ALA A 10 -12.77 -14.79 -12.97
C ALA A 10 -13.98 -15.60 -13.44
N GLN A 11 -15.18 -15.02 -13.44
CA GLN A 11 -16.40 -15.65 -13.94
C GLN A 11 -16.27 -16.04 -15.42
N GLU A 12 -15.75 -15.14 -16.27
CA GLU A 12 -15.51 -15.43 -17.67
C GLU A 12 -14.45 -16.54 -17.89
N MET A 13 -13.52 -16.67 -16.95
CA MET A 13 -12.53 -17.74 -16.93
C MET A 13 -13.05 -19.04 -16.29
N GLY A 14 -14.33 -19.11 -15.85
CA GLY A 14 -14.89 -20.27 -15.15
C GLY A 14 -14.24 -20.52 -13.79
N LYS A 15 -13.82 -19.46 -13.09
CA LYS A 15 -13.11 -19.53 -11.80
C LYS A 15 -13.77 -18.63 -10.76
N GLU A 16 -13.48 -18.91 -9.49
CA GLU A 16 -13.81 -18.03 -8.37
C GLU A 16 -12.58 -17.23 -7.94
N PRO A 17 -12.69 -15.91 -7.74
CA PRO A 17 -11.56 -15.09 -7.33
C PRO A 17 -11.33 -15.19 -5.82
N LEU A 18 -10.10 -15.49 -5.42
CA LEU A 18 -9.63 -15.33 -4.05
C LEU A 18 -8.88 -14.00 -3.93
N VAL A 19 -9.46 -13.04 -3.21
CA VAL A 19 -8.82 -11.73 -3.01
C VAL A 19 -7.79 -11.81 -1.90
N VAL A 20 -6.53 -11.52 -2.21
CA VAL A 20 -5.41 -11.50 -1.28
C VAL A 20 -4.96 -10.06 -1.07
N LYS A 21 -5.14 -9.55 0.16
CA LYS A 21 -4.66 -8.22 0.53
C LYS A 21 -3.13 -8.20 0.60
N THR A 22 -2.53 -7.32 -0.18
CA THR A 22 -1.06 -7.17 -0.28
C THR A 22 -0.72 -5.68 -0.27
N SER A 23 0.41 -5.30 0.34
CA SER A 23 0.92 -3.93 0.25
C SER A 23 1.29 -3.60 -1.20
N TRP A 24 1.17 -2.34 -1.61
CA TRP A 24 1.45 -1.91 -2.98
C TRP A 24 2.82 -2.39 -3.47
N ASN A 25 3.88 -2.11 -2.72
CA ASN A 25 5.23 -2.52 -3.06
C ASN A 25 5.47 -4.04 -3.04
N GLY A 26 4.55 -4.80 -2.44
CA GLY A 26 4.59 -6.26 -2.39
C GLY A 26 3.87 -6.97 -3.54
N LEU A 27 3.12 -6.25 -4.39
CA LEU A 27 2.27 -6.85 -5.44
C LEU A 27 3.11 -7.59 -6.50
N ILE A 28 4.08 -6.93 -7.11
CA ILE A 28 4.94 -7.55 -8.14
C ILE A 28 5.76 -8.72 -7.56
N PRO A 29 6.44 -8.58 -6.41
CA PRO A 29 7.09 -9.71 -5.74
C PRO A 29 6.15 -10.89 -5.43
N ALA A 30 4.91 -10.63 -5.01
CA ALA A 30 3.94 -11.68 -4.74
C ALA A 30 3.51 -12.40 -6.03
N LEU A 31 3.34 -11.66 -7.13
CA LEU A 31 3.01 -12.21 -8.43
C LEU A 31 4.14 -13.08 -9.00
N THR A 32 5.36 -12.56 -9.00
CA THR A 32 6.54 -13.26 -9.55
C THR A 32 6.91 -14.49 -8.74
N SER A 33 6.69 -14.47 -7.42
CA SER A 33 6.89 -15.65 -6.54
C SER A 33 5.75 -16.67 -6.58
N GLY A 34 4.68 -16.41 -7.32
CA GLY A 34 3.52 -17.30 -7.43
C GLY A 34 2.58 -17.31 -6.22
N LYS A 35 2.71 -16.36 -5.29
CA LYS A 35 1.78 -16.21 -4.16
C LYS A 35 0.42 -15.70 -4.59
N ILE A 36 0.37 -14.93 -5.66
CA ILE A 36 -0.85 -14.49 -6.34
C ILE A 36 -0.74 -14.78 -7.83
N ASP A 37 -1.87 -14.90 -8.51
CA ASP A 37 -1.93 -15.21 -9.95
C ASP A 37 -2.04 -13.96 -10.82
N MET A 38 -2.72 -12.94 -10.32
CA MET A 38 -3.00 -11.69 -11.04
C MET A 38 -2.95 -10.51 -10.09
N ILE A 39 -2.61 -9.33 -10.62
CA ILE A 39 -2.73 -8.04 -9.95
C ILE A 39 -3.86 -7.27 -10.61
N ILE A 40 -4.94 -7.00 -9.87
CA ILE A 40 -6.08 -6.18 -10.30
C ILE A 40 -6.28 -5.14 -9.20
N ALA A 41 -5.55 -4.04 -9.31
CA ALA A 41 -5.38 -3.08 -8.21
C ALA A 41 -5.03 -1.67 -8.73
N GLY A 42 -5.68 -1.20 -9.79
CA GLY A 42 -5.39 0.13 -10.35
C GLY A 42 -3.96 0.26 -10.88
N MET A 43 -3.36 -0.80 -11.42
CA MET A 43 -1.95 -0.76 -11.82
C MET A 43 -1.77 -0.35 -13.28
N SER A 44 -1.01 0.74 -13.50
CA SER A 44 -0.62 1.18 -14.84
C SER A 44 0.49 0.32 -15.42
N PRO A 45 0.42 -0.03 -16.73
CA PRO A 45 1.43 -0.84 -17.42
C PRO A 45 2.66 -0.04 -17.86
N THR A 46 3.34 0.61 -16.91
CA THR A 46 4.52 1.42 -17.21
C THR A 46 5.64 0.60 -17.85
N ALA A 47 6.50 1.26 -18.64
CA ALA A 47 7.65 0.61 -19.29
C ALA A 47 8.56 -0.13 -18.29
N GLU A 48 8.70 0.39 -17.08
CA GLU A 48 9.47 -0.25 -16.01
C GLU A 48 8.83 -1.56 -15.56
N ARG A 49 7.54 -1.55 -15.26
CA ARG A 49 6.81 -2.74 -14.82
C ARG A 49 6.72 -3.82 -15.89
N LYS A 50 6.61 -3.42 -17.17
CA LYS A 50 6.64 -4.32 -18.33
C LYS A 50 7.96 -5.10 -18.45
N LYS A 51 9.05 -4.63 -17.83
CA LYS A 51 10.30 -5.40 -17.76
C LYS A 51 10.19 -6.61 -16.84
N GLU A 52 9.34 -6.56 -15.82
CA GLU A 52 9.20 -7.61 -14.81
C GLU A 52 7.98 -8.51 -15.04
N ILE A 53 6.84 -7.92 -15.44
CA ILE A 53 5.57 -8.63 -15.59
C ILE A 53 4.91 -8.32 -16.93
N ALA A 54 3.93 -9.13 -17.33
CA ALA A 54 3.07 -8.88 -18.47
C ALA A 54 1.79 -8.15 -18.05
N PHE A 55 1.15 -7.47 -18.99
CA PHE A 55 -0.11 -6.77 -18.76
C PHE A 55 -1.15 -7.17 -19.82
N SER A 56 -2.39 -7.27 -19.38
CA SER A 56 -3.54 -7.39 -20.28
C SER A 56 -3.78 -6.11 -21.07
N SER A 57 -4.79 -6.13 -21.95
CA SER A 57 -5.43 -4.89 -22.41
C SER A 57 -5.96 -4.09 -21.21
N SER A 58 -6.10 -2.76 -21.40
CA SER A 58 -6.61 -1.87 -20.35
C SER A 58 -8.09 -2.19 -20.05
N TYR A 59 -8.44 -2.29 -18.77
CA TYR A 59 -9.82 -2.41 -18.31
C TYR A 59 -10.43 -1.10 -17.81
N TYR A 60 -9.59 -0.07 -17.65
CA TYR A 60 -10.01 1.25 -17.23
C TYR A 60 -8.97 2.30 -17.67
N THR A 61 -9.43 3.49 -18.04
CA THR A 61 -8.57 4.65 -18.26
C THR A 61 -8.80 5.61 -17.11
N SER A 62 -7.76 5.87 -16.34
CA SER A 62 -7.85 6.71 -15.15
C SER A 62 -7.64 8.18 -15.49
N GLU A 63 -8.35 9.03 -14.76
CA GLU A 63 -8.17 10.47 -14.76
C GLU A 63 -7.64 10.88 -13.39
N PRO A 64 -6.43 11.44 -13.30
CA PRO A 64 -5.93 12.00 -12.05
C PRO A 64 -6.80 13.15 -11.57
N VAL A 65 -7.14 13.10 -10.29
CA VAL A 65 -7.95 14.10 -9.61
C VAL A 65 -7.28 14.53 -8.32
N MET A 66 -7.71 15.65 -7.76
CA MET A 66 -7.27 16.11 -6.44
C MET A 66 -8.34 15.82 -5.40
N LEU A 67 -7.96 15.23 -4.27
CA LEU A 67 -8.81 15.15 -3.08
C LEU A 67 -8.35 16.16 -2.04
N VAL A 68 -9.29 16.96 -1.53
CA VAL A 68 -9.06 18.01 -0.52
C VAL A 68 -10.11 17.95 0.57
N ARG A 69 -9.92 18.66 1.68
CA ARG A 69 -11.00 18.89 2.64
C ARG A 69 -11.98 19.94 2.11
N LYS A 70 -13.27 19.78 2.39
CA LYS A 70 -14.33 20.76 2.02
C LYS A 70 -14.16 22.12 2.68
N ASP A 71 -13.58 22.15 3.87
CA ASP A 71 -13.32 23.37 4.65
C ASP A 71 -11.99 24.05 4.33
N SER A 72 -11.20 23.48 3.41
CA SER A 72 -9.90 24.02 3.03
C SER A 72 -10.03 25.19 2.05
N ASN A 73 -9.01 26.03 2.01
CA ASN A 73 -8.91 27.12 1.03
C ASN A 73 -8.88 26.60 -0.42
N TYR A 74 -8.57 25.33 -0.60
CA TYR A 74 -8.45 24.67 -1.91
C TYR A 74 -9.75 24.00 -2.38
N ALA A 75 -10.80 23.98 -1.55
CA ALA A 75 -12.06 23.28 -1.86
C ALA A 75 -12.78 23.80 -3.13
N ASN A 76 -12.50 25.01 -3.54
CA ASN A 76 -13.09 25.64 -4.72
C ASN A 76 -12.07 25.89 -5.85
N ALA A 77 -10.91 25.21 -5.80
CA ALA A 77 -9.92 25.26 -6.86
C ALA A 77 -10.51 24.81 -8.21
N LYS A 78 -10.18 25.53 -9.27
CA LYS A 78 -10.66 25.26 -10.63
C LYS A 78 -9.55 24.89 -11.58
N THR A 79 -8.32 25.23 -11.23
CA THR A 79 -7.11 25.02 -12.04
C THR A 79 -5.99 24.48 -11.17
N LEU A 80 -4.98 23.88 -11.81
CA LEU A 80 -3.78 23.39 -11.13
C LEU A 80 -3.00 24.51 -10.43
N LYS A 81 -3.14 25.78 -10.90
CA LYS A 81 -2.48 26.95 -10.32
C LYS A 81 -3.04 27.37 -8.96
N ASP A 82 -4.25 26.96 -8.65
CA ASP A 82 -4.92 27.34 -7.40
C ASP A 82 -4.34 26.64 -6.16
N PHE A 83 -3.41 25.68 -6.36
CA PHE A 83 -2.74 24.93 -5.29
C PHE A 83 -1.40 25.54 -4.84
N LYS A 84 -1.15 26.81 -5.14
CA LYS A 84 0.04 27.50 -4.65
C LYS A 84 0.12 27.40 -3.11
N ASP A 85 1.30 27.07 -2.62
CA ASP A 85 1.64 26.85 -1.20
C ASP A 85 0.95 25.64 -0.53
N ALA A 86 0.07 24.92 -1.24
CA ALA A 86 -0.59 23.72 -0.75
C ALA A 86 0.42 22.59 -0.52
N LYS A 87 0.27 21.87 0.59
CA LYS A 87 1.02 20.66 0.92
C LYS A 87 0.37 19.47 0.23
N ILE A 88 0.97 19.00 -0.84
CA ILE A 88 0.41 17.95 -1.69
C ILE A 88 1.28 16.70 -1.66
N THR A 89 0.65 15.55 -1.58
CA THR A 89 1.29 14.24 -1.69
C THR A 89 0.57 13.33 -2.69
N SER A 90 1.05 12.12 -2.83
CA SER A 90 0.39 11.00 -3.49
C SER A 90 0.97 9.69 -2.99
N GLN A 91 0.48 8.57 -3.51
CA GLN A 91 0.97 7.25 -3.13
C GLN A 91 2.40 7.02 -3.63
N GLN A 92 3.19 6.33 -2.81
CA GLN A 92 4.56 5.96 -3.16
C GLN A 92 4.60 4.94 -4.30
N GLY A 93 5.53 5.12 -5.24
CA GLY A 93 5.77 4.17 -6.33
C GLY A 93 4.73 4.21 -7.44
N VAL A 94 3.94 5.29 -7.55
CA VAL A 94 3.01 5.53 -8.66
C VAL A 94 3.35 6.83 -9.39
N TYR A 95 2.98 6.91 -10.67
CA TYR A 95 3.22 8.08 -11.51
C TYR A 95 2.55 9.36 -10.98
N LEU A 96 1.43 9.22 -10.26
CA LEU A 96 0.66 10.34 -9.70
C LEU A 96 1.50 11.25 -8.81
N TYR A 97 2.51 10.72 -8.12
CA TYR A 97 3.40 11.52 -7.29
C TYR A 97 4.23 12.51 -8.13
N ASN A 98 4.59 12.14 -9.34
CA ASN A 98 5.34 13.01 -10.25
C ASN A 98 4.48 14.16 -10.80
N LEU A 99 3.15 13.98 -10.85
CA LEU A 99 2.22 15.02 -11.31
C LEU A 99 2.17 16.24 -10.39
N ILE A 100 2.66 16.13 -9.14
CA ILE A 100 2.74 17.27 -8.22
C ILE A 100 3.59 18.41 -8.83
N SER A 101 4.58 18.09 -9.66
CA SER A 101 5.38 19.07 -10.37
C SER A 101 4.58 19.97 -11.33
N GLN A 102 3.38 19.53 -11.73
CA GLN A 102 2.46 20.29 -12.58
C GLN A 102 1.60 21.31 -11.79
N LEU A 103 1.74 21.35 -10.47
CA LEU A 103 1.06 22.30 -9.58
C LEU A 103 2.01 23.47 -9.24
N PRO A 104 1.88 24.64 -9.90
CA PRO A 104 2.83 25.73 -9.71
C PRO A 104 2.84 26.26 -8.29
N GLY A 105 3.97 26.14 -7.61
CA GLY A 105 4.17 26.65 -6.26
C GLY A 105 3.57 25.80 -5.15
N ALA A 106 3.06 24.60 -5.44
CA ALA A 106 2.69 23.62 -4.43
C ALA A 106 3.92 23.07 -3.71
N LYS A 107 3.76 22.68 -2.47
CA LYS A 107 4.79 22.02 -1.65
C LYS A 107 4.59 20.52 -1.77
N GLN A 108 5.55 19.86 -2.39
CA GLN A 108 5.54 18.41 -2.50
C GLN A 108 5.96 17.78 -1.18
N GLU A 109 5.02 17.09 -0.54
CA GLU A 109 5.26 16.33 0.69
C GLU A 109 5.74 14.91 0.38
N THR A 110 6.29 14.22 1.37
CA THR A 110 6.76 12.84 1.21
C THR A 110 5.62 11.92 0.76
N ALA A 111 5.90 11.07 -0.23
CA ALA A 111 4.95 10.07 -0.71
C ALA A 111 4.56 9.09 0.40
N MET A 112 3.29 8.70 0.45
CA MET A 112 2.75 7.82 1.48
C MET A 112 2.51 6.40 0.97
N GLY A 113 2.55 5.41 1.87
CA GLY A 113 2.49 4.00 1.50
C GLY A 113 1.12 3.54 1.00
N ASP A 114 0.03 4.13 1.50
CA ASP A 114 -1.33 3.72 1.17
C ASP A 114 -2.34 4.87 1.32
N PHE A 115 -3.55 4.65 0.78
CA PHE A 115 -4.64 5.64 0.80
C PHE A 115 -5.18 5.92 2.20
N ALA A 116 -5.14 4.95 3.12
CA ALA A 116 -5.62 5.16 4.48
C ALA A 116 -4.74 6.20 5.21
N GLN A 117 -3.42 6.12 5.04
CA GLN A 117 -2.48 7.11 5.57
C GLN A 117 -2.73 8.50 4.97
N MET A 118 -2.95 8.58 3.65
CA MET A 118 -3.22 9.86 2.98
C MET A 118 -4.53 10.49 3.44
N ARG A 119 -5.60 9.69 3.57
CA ARG A 119 -6.90 10.18 4.09
C ARG A 119 -6.77 10.70 5.52
N GLN A 120 -6.06 9.98 6.38
CA GLN A 120 -5.81 10.41 7.77
C GLN A 120 -4.98 11.69 7.82
N ALA A 121 -3.92 11.80 7.01
CA ALA A 121 -3.10 13.00 6.91
C ALA A 121 -3.89 14.20 6.37
N LEU A 122 -4.79 13.98 5.40
CA LEU A 122 -5.69 15.00 4.87
C LEU A 122 -6.70 15.45 5.92
N GLU A 123 -7.35 14.53 6.61
CA GLU A 123 -8.34 14.83 7.65
C GLU A 123 -7.73 15.62 8.81
N SER A 124 -6.55 15.23 9.26
CA SER A 124 -5.81 15.91 10.34
C SER A 124 -5.15 17.24 9.92
N GLY A 125 -5.16 17.60 8.63
CA GLY A 125 -4.56 18.83 8.13
C GLY A 125 -3.03 18.80 8.02
N VAL A 126 -2.40 17.63 8.09
CA VAL A 126 -0.97 17.46 7.84
C VAL A 126 -0.64 17.76 6.38
N ILE A 127 -1.55 17.36 5.47
CA ILE A 127 -1.53 17.71 4.06
C ILE A 127 -2.80 18.50 3.69
N ASP A 128 -2.73 19.28 2.62
CA ASP A 128 -3.85 20.06 2.10
C ASP A 128 -4.63 19.30 1.02
N GLY A 129 -3.96 18.36 0.35
CA GLY A 129 -4.57 17.50 -0.66
C GLY A 129 -3.64 16.37 -1.08
N TYR A 130 -4.20 15.43 -1.83
CA TYR A 130 -3.41 14.42 -2.52
C TYR A 130 -3.96 14.13 -3.91
N ILE A 131 -3.04 13.80 -4.83
CA ILE A 131 -3.40 13.37 -6.18
C ILE A 131 -3.73 11.89 -6.12
N SER A 132 -4.88 11.54 -6.65
CA SER A 132 -5.39 10.18 -6.71
C SER A 132 -6.06 9.91 -8.06
N GLU A 133 -6.37 8.65 -8.30
CA GLU A 133 -7.23 8.27 -9.40
C GLU A 133 -8.70 8.49 -9.04
N ARG A 134 -9.51 8.84 -10.05
CA ARG A 134 -10.91 9.18 -9.87
C ARG A 134 -11.73 8.14 -9.06
N PRO A 135 -11.58 6.80 -9.26
CA PRO A 135 -12.31 5.81 -8.47
C PRO A 135 -12.01 5.87 -6.97
N GLU A 136 -10.74 6.05 -6.61
CA GLU A 136 -10.34 6.18 -5.22
C GLU A 136 -10.89 7.46 -4.59
N ALA A 137 -10.74 8.60 -5.27
CA ALA A 137 -11.20 9.88 -4.78
C ALA A 137 -12.74 9.92 -4.58
N LEU A 138 -13.51 9.34 -5.52
CA LEU A 138 -14.96 9.18 -5.37
C LEU A 138 -15.33 8.32 -4.17
N THR A 139 -14.57 7.23 -3.95
CA THR A 139 -14.74 6.36 -2.79
C THR A 139 -14.48 7.10 -1.49
N ALA A 140 -13.37 7.87 -1.44
CA ALA A 140 -13.02 8.65 -0.25
C ALA A 140 -14.02 9.76 0.05
N GLU A 141 -14.51 10.47 -0.98
CA GLU A 141 -15.55 11.50 -0.85
C GLU A 141 -16.88 10.90 -0.38
N ALA A 142 -17.27 9.73 -0.90
CA ALA A 142 -18.50 9.06 -0.50
C ALA A 142 -18.41 8.51 0.94
N ALA A 143 -17.26 8.04 1.36
CA ALA A 143 -17.05 7.50 2.70
C ALA A 143 -16.96 8.60 3.77
N ASN A 144 -16.40 9.76 3.46
CA ASN A 144 -16.18 10.85 4.42
C ASN A 144 -16.70 12.17 3.87
N SER A 145 -17.77 12.69 4.48
CA SER A 145 -18.44 13.93 4.07
C SER A 145 -17.57 15.19 4.16
N LYS A 146 -16.44 15.14 4.87
CA LYS A 146 -15.45 16.23 4.98
C LYS A 146 -14.56 16.36 3.74
N PHE A 147 -14.52 15.34 2.88
CA PHE A 147 -13.67 15.33 1.69
C PHE A 147 -14.43 15.83 0.46
N LYS A 148 -13.67 16.34 -0.48
CA LYS A 148 -14.13 16.80 -1.78
C LYS A 148 -13.15 16.41 -2.87
N MET A 149 -13.65 15.72 -3.87
CA MET A 149 -12.91 15.49 -5.11
C MET A 149 -13.00 16.71 -6.01
N ILE A 150 -11.87 17.11 -6.59
CA ILE A 150 -11.77 18.16 -7.58
C ILE A 150 -11.27 17.54 -8.88
N GLN A 151 -12.10 17.62 -9.91
CA GLN A 151 -11.74 17.28 -11.28
C GLN A 151 -11.56 18.58 -12.07
N PHE A 152 -10.44 18.71 -12.76
CA PHE A 152 -10.11 19.92 -13.49
C PHE A 152 -10.63 19.83 -14.94
N LYS A 153 -11.08 20.95 -15.49
CA LYS A 153 -11.46 21.02 -16.89
C LYS A 153 -10.25 20.84 -17.82
N GLU A 154 -9.14 21.50 -17.44
CA GLU A 154 -7.82 21.27 -18.02
C GLU A 154 -7.03 20.51 -16.95
N GLY A 155 -7.00 19.17 -17.07
CA GLY A 155 -6.46 18.27 -16.08
C GLY A 155 -4.93 18.16 -16.11
N PHE A 156 -4.44 17.16 -15.43
CA PHE A 156 -3.01 16.82 -15.48
C PHE A 156 -2.64 16.27 -16.86
N GLU A 157 -1.46 16.62 -17.33
CA GLU A 157 -0.87 16.00 -18.51
C GLU A 157 -0.34 14.61 -18.12
N VAL A 158 -0.89 13.56 -18.71
CA VAL A 158 -0.58 12.16 -18.41
C VAL A 158 -0.32 11.43 -19.73
N GLY A 159 0.72 10.61 -19.76
CA GLY A 159 0.96 9.70 -20.87
C GLY A 159 -0.13 8.62 -20.97
N GLU A 160 -0.46 8.18 -22.17
CA GLU A 160 -1.50 7.15 -22.37
C GLU A 160 -1.25 5.87 -21.57
N GLU A 161 0.02 5.43 -21.48
CA GLU A 161 0.40 4.24 -20.71
C GLU A 161 0.19 4.43 -19.19
N ASP A 162 0.47 5.62 -18.68
CA ASP A 162 0.30 5.93 -17.26
C ASP A 162 -1.18 6.04 -16.89
N ALA A 163 -2.01 6.58 -17.78
CA ALA A 163 -3.46 6.66 -17.59
C ALA A 163 -4.16 5.30 -17.73
N SER A 164 -3.56 4.35 -18.42
CA SER A 164 -4.13 3.01 -18.62
C SER A 164 -4.01 2.17 -17.36
N ILE A 165 -5.06 1.43 -17.03
CA ILE A 165 -5.09 0.49 -15.93
C ILE A 165 -5.33 -0.93 -16.48
N ALA A 166 -4.43 -1.85 -16.17
CA ALA A 166 -4.44 -3.20 -16.74
C ALA A 166 -4.19 -4.27 -15.66
N VAL A 167 -4.53 -5.51 -16.00
CA VAL A 167 -4.25 -6.66 -15.13
C VAL A 167 -2.79 -7.06 -15.29
N GLY A 168 -2.04 -7.06 -14.18
CA GLY A 168 -0.67 -7.57 -14.14
C GLY A 168 -0.64 -9.08 -14.00
N MET A 169 0.16 -9.75 -14.82
CA MET A 169 0.33 -11.21 -14.84
C MET A 169 1.80 -11.59 -15.02
N ARG A 170 2.17 -12.83 -14.69
CA ARG A 170 3.53 -13.32 -15.01
C ARG A 170 3.76 -13.33 -16.52
N LYS A 171 4.99 -13.12 -16.97
CA LYS A 171 5.32 -12.97 -18.39
C LYS A 171 4.91 -14.15 -19.25
N ASP A 172 5.01 -15.36 -18.69
CA ASP A 172 4.71 -16.62 -19.42
C ASP A 172 3.33 -17.19 -19.05
N ASP A 173 2.44 -16.37 -18.50
CA ASP A 173 1.12 -16.83 -18.11
C ASP A 173 0.18 -16.91 -19.32
N SER A 174 -0.14 -18.13 -19.74
CA SER A 174 -1.02 -18.41 -20.89
C SER A 174 -2.46 -17.90 -20.70
N ARG A 175 -2.84 -17.52 -19.47
CA ARG A 175 -4.18 -17.01 -19.16
C ARG A 175 -4.37 -15.54 -19.56
N ILE A 176 -3.33 -14.86 -20.04
CA ILE A 176 -3.41 -13.44 -20.43
C ILE A 176 -4.44 -13.23 -21.54
N GLU A 177 -4.52 -14.16 -22.50
CA GLU A 177 -5.51 -14.10 -23.58
C GLU A 177 -6.95 -14.28 -23.06
N GLN A 178 -7.14 -15.12 -22.04
CA GLN A 178 -8.45 -15.28 -21.39
C GLN A 178 -8.82 -14.01 -20.63
N ALA A 179 -7.87 -13.37 -19.94
CA ALA A 179 -8.09 -12.10 -19.27
C ALA A 179 -8.46 -11.00 -20.28
N ASN A 180 -7.76 -10.91 -21.42
CA ASN A 180 -8.07 -9.99 -22.50
C ASN A 180 -9.47 -10.21 -23.07
N ALA A 181 -9.86 -11.46 -23.32
CA ALA A 181 -11.19 -11.79 -23.79
C ALA A 181 -12.29 -11.42 -22.77
N ALA A 182 -12.03 -11.58 -21.49
CA ALA A 182 -12.94 -11.17 -20.42
C ALA A 182 -13.06 -9.64 -20.34
N ILE A 183 -11.95 -8.93 -20.44
CA ILE A 183 -11.92 -7.45 -20.45
C ILE A 183 -12.67 -6.88 -21.65
N ALA A 184 -12.51 -7.48 -22.83
CA ALA A 184 -13.20 -7.04 -24.04
C ALA A 184 -14.75 -7.12 -23.94
N LYS A 185 -15.28 -7.92 -23.00
CA LYS A 185 -16.71 -8.00 -22.70
C LYS A 185 -17.19 -6.95 -21.68
N LEU A 186 -16.28 -6.22 -21.04
CA LEU A 186 -16.62 -5.13 -20.12
C LEU A 186 -17.00 -3.90 -20.94
N SER A 187 -18.30 -3.68 -21.16
CA SER A 187 -18.81 -2.48 -21.83
C SER A 187 -18.57 -1.23 -20.96
N THR A 188 -18.63 -0.06 -21.59
CA THR A 188 -18.60 1.23 -20.86
C THR A 188 -19.73 1.31 -19.84
N ASP A 189 -20.93 0.81 -20.17
CA ASP A 189 -22.06 0.77 -19.25
C ASP A 189 -21.79 -0.14 -18.04
N ASP A 190 -21.14 -1.30 -18.25
CA ASP A 190 -20.70 -2.14 -17.14
C ASP A 190 -19.73 -1.42 -16.21
N GLN A 191 -18.78 -0.67 -16.76
CA GLN A 191 -17.80 0.09 -16.00
C GLN A 191 -18.48 1.16 -15.14
N VAL A 192 -19.46 1.89 -15.70
CA VAL A 192 -20.26 2.90 -14.98
C VAL A 192 -21.07 2.23 -13.88
N GLN A 193 -21.78 1.13 -14.17
CA GLN A 193 -22.56 0.40 -13.17
C GLN A 193 -21.69 -0.14 -12.02
N LEU A 194 -20.51 -0.68 -12.32
CA LEU A 194 -19.57 -1.14 -11.30
C LEU A 194 -19.09 0.01 -10.42
N MET A 195 -18.85 1.17 -11.01
CA MET A 195 -18.45 2.38 -10.28
C MET A 195 -19.57 2.84 -9.35
N ASP A 196 -20.81 2.94 -9.84
CA ASP A 196 -21.98 3.32 -9.05
C ASP A 196 -22.24 2.35 -7.89
N GLN A 197 -22.13 1.05 -8.15
CA GLN A 197 -22.26 0.03 -7.10
C GLN A 197 -21.16 0.17 -6.04
N MET A 198 -19.93 0.44 -6.46
CA MET A 198 -18.82 0.66 -5.54
C MET A 198 -19.10 1.86 -4.63
N ILE A 199 -19.53 2.99 -5.19
CA ILE A 199 -19.84 4.21 -4.42
C ILE A 199 -20.99 3.94 -3.44
N LYS A 200 -22.07 3.29 -3.88
CA LYS A 200 -23.22 2.97 -3.03
C LYS A 200 -22.92 2.00 -1.89
N ASN A 201 -21.96 1.08 -2.10
CA ASN A 201 -21.63 0.05 -1.14
C ASN A 201 -20.43 0.42 -0.23
N GLN A 202 -19.93 1.66 -0.30
CA GLN A 202 -18.90 2.10 0.62
C GLN A 202 -19.46 2.18 2.05
N PRO A 203 -18.73 1.65 3.03
CA PRO A 203 -19.04 1.97 4.41
C PRO A 203 -18.86 3.48 4.58
N VAL A 204 -19.93 4.15 4.90
CA VAL A 204 -19.88 5.58 5.24
C VAL A 204 -19.24 5.67 6.61
N ASP A 205 -18.23 6.51 6.76
CA ASP A 205 -17.72 6.88 8.08
C ASP A 205 -18.84 7.65 8.80
N THR A 206 -19.60 6.93 9.64
CA THR A 206 -20.68 7.49 10.44
C THR A 206 -20.19 8.35 11.60
N ASP A 207 -18.90 8.69 11.61
CA ASP A 207 -18.30 9.61 12.59
C ASP A 207 -18.71 11.09 12.37
N THR A 208 -19.75 11.35 11.58
CA THR A 208 -20.43 12.64 11.54
C THR A 208 -21.56 12.60 12.56
N ASP A 209 -21.32 13.23 13.71
CA ASP A 209 -22.30 13.64 14.72
C ASP A 209 -22.34 12.90 16.06
N ASP A 210 -21.21 12.43 16.56
CA ASP A 210 -21.10 12.32 18.02
C ASP A 210 -20.04 13.31 18.54
N ALA A 211 -20.49 14.55 18.75
CA ALA A 211 -19.72 15.60 19.42
C ALA A 211 -19.32 15.27 20.87
N GLU A 212 -19.57 14.04 21.31
CA GLU A 212 -19.26 13.54 22.66
C GLU A 212 -18.33 12.32 22.67
N ASP A 213 -17.86 11.82 21.52
CA ASP A 213 -16.95 10.68 21.56
C ASP A 213 -15.54 11.18 21.91
N THR A 214 -15.28 11.21 23.22
CA THR A 214 -13.97 11.53 23.77
C THR A 214 -12.90 10.64 23.15
N PHE A 215 -11.68 11.16 22.96
CA PHE A 215 -10.50 10.42 22.51
C PHE A 215 -10.40 9.02 23.16
N PHE A 216 -10.74 8.90 24.45
CA PHE A 216 -10.72 7.64 25.18
C PHE A 216 -11.77 6.63 24.68
N ASN A 217 -12.96 7.06 24.29
CA ASN A 217 -13.99 6.18 23.75
C ASN A 217 -13.59 5.63 22.36
N LYS A 218 -12.99 6.47 21.52
CA LYS A 218 -12.43 6.03 20.23
C LYS A 218 -11.31 5.00 20.42
N VAL A 219 -10.38 5.26 21.34
CA VAL A 219 -9.32 4.32 21.70
C VAL A 219 -9.89 3.00 22.23
N PHE A 220 -10.89 3.06 23.12
CA PHE A 220 -11.53 1.86 23.68
C PHE A 220 -12.28 1.05 22.64
N LYS A 221 -12.98 1.72 21.69
CA LYS A 221 -13.66 1.06 20.56
C LYS A 221 -12.65 0.31 19.68
N ILE A 222 -11.57 0.99 19.28
CA ILE A 222 -10.47 0.40 18.47
C ILE A 222 -9.85 -0.79 19.21
N TRP A 223 -9.60 -0.64 20.52
CA TRP A 223 -9.05 -1.69 21.34
C TRP A 223 -10.00 -2.91 21.43
N LYS A 224 -11.28 -2.68 21.66
CA LYS A 224 -12.32 -3.74 21.76
C LYS A 224 -12.49 -4.50 20.45
N GLU A 225 -12.43 -3.82 19.31
CA GLU A 225 -12.58 -4.44 17.99
C GLU A 225 -11.33 -5.20 17.55
N ASN A 226 -10.14 -4.74 17.97
CA ASN A 226 -8.87 -5.28 17.49
C ASN A 226 -8.03 -5.98 18.59
N TRP A 227 -8.56 -6.17 19.81
CA TRP A 227 -7.82 -6.73 20.92
C TRP A 227 -7.13 -8.08 20.64
N PRO A 228 -7.69 -9.01 19.81
CA PRO A 228 -6.99 -10.26 19.50
C PRO A 228 -5.71 -10.02 18.69
N GLN A 229 -5.68 -8.99 17.86
CA GLN A 229 -4.48 -8.60 17.08
C GLN A 229 -3.42 -8.00 18.00
N PHE A 230 -3.82 -7.16 18.96
CA PHE A 230 -2.90 -6.61 19.96
C PHE A 230 -2.30 -7.71 20.84
N LEU A 231 -3.11 -8.68 21.30
CA LEU A 231 -2.60 -9.82 22.07
C LEU A 231 -1.64 -10.70 21.27
N ARG A 232 -1.96 -10.96 19.99
CA ARG A 232 -1.08 -11.73 19.12
C ARG A 232 0.24 -11.01 18.91
N GLY A 233 0.22 -9.69 18.68
CA GLY A 233 1.43 -8.87 18.55
C GLY A 233 2.25 -8.86 19.84
N ALA A 234 1.63 -8.62 20.99
CA ALA A 234 2.30 -8.66 22.29
C ALA A 234 2.88 -10.04 22.60
N GLY A 235 2.12 -11.12 22.33
CA GLY A 235 2.59 -12.50 22.49
C GLY A 235 3.82 -12.81 21.62
N LEU A 236 3.81 -12.37 20.37
CA LEU A 236 4.96 -12.55 19.46
C LEU A 236 6.19 -11.78 19.95
N THR A 237 5.99 -10.54 20.41
CA THR A 237 7.08 -9.71 20.96
C THR A 237 7.68 -10.36 22.21
N LEU A 238 6.85 -10.84 23.13
CA LEU A 238 7.30 -11.56 24.32
C LEU A 238 8.06 -12.84 23.96
N LEU A 239 7.54 -13.61 23.01
CA LEU A 239 8.22 -14.83 22.53
C LEU A 239 9.61 -14.53 21.99
N ILE A 240 9.72 -13.54 21.12
CA ILE A 240 11.01 -13.12 20.52
C ILE A 240 11.97 -12.60 21.61
N SER A 241 11.48 -11.79 22.55
CA SER A 241 12.28 -11.25 23.64
C SER A 241 12.79 -12.32 24.58
N ILE A 242 11.93 -13.24 24.99
CA ILE A 242 12.31 -14.35 25.90
C ILE A 242 13.28 -15.29 25.21
N THR A 243 13.00 -15.70 23.97
CA THR A 243 13.90 -16.60 23.23
C THR A 243 15.25 -15.94 22.95
N GLY A 244 15.27 -14.66 22.59
CA GLY A 244 16.50 -13.90 22.40
C GLY A 244 17.33 -13.76 23.68
N THR A 245 16.65 -13.49 24.80
CA THR A 245 17.31 -13.39 26.10
C THR A 245 17.90 -14.73 26.54
N ILE A 246 17.16 -15.84 26.43
CA ILE A 246 17.65 -17.18 26.76
C ILE A 246 18.84 -17.56 25.86
N ALA A 247 18.72 -17.34 24.56
CA ALA A 247 19.79 -17.62 23.61
C ALA A 247 21.05 -16.79 23.92
N GLY A 248 20.90 -15.50 24.20
CA GLY A 248 21.97 -14.60 24.58
C GLY A 248 22.66 -15.04 25.89
N LEU A 249 21.87 -15.46 26.89
CA LEU A 249 22.40 -15.96 28.17
C LEU A 249 23.20 -17.27 27.99
N LEU A 250 22.69 -18.21 27.18
CA LEU A 250 23.36 -19.44 26.88
C LEU A 250 24.70 -19.22 26.13
N ILE A 251 24.66 -18.35 25.12
CA ILE A 251 25.86 -17.97 24.37
C ILE A 251 26.86 -17.27 25.30
N GLY A 252 26.42 -16.33 26.12
CA GLY A 252 27.27 -15.64 27.10
C GLY A 252 27.90 -16.59 28.11
N LEU A 253 27.12 -17.55 28.60
CA LEU A 253 27.61 -18.59 29.50
C LEU A 253 28.70 -19.46 28.82
N LEU A 254 28.44 -19.92 27.61
CA LEU A 254 29.41 -20.72 26.83
C LEU A 254 30.71 -19.93 26.58
N ILE A 255 30.63 -18.66 26.24
CA ILE A 255 31.78 -17.79 26.07
C ILE A 255 32.52 -17.59 27.39
N GLY A 256 31.79 -17.39 28.49
CA GLY A 256 32.37 -17.27 29.83
C GLY A 256 33.14 -18.53 30.25
N VAL A 257 32.52 -19.71 30.11
CA VAL A 257 33.17 -21.00 30.37
C VAL A 257 34.40 -21.20 29.48
N TYR A 258 34.29 -20.89 28.21
CA TYR A 258 35.38 -20.96 27.28
C TYR A 258 36.59 -20.08 27.68
N ARG A 259 36.33 -18.83 28.11
CA ARG A 259 37.37 -17.89 28.56
C ARG A 259 38.10 -18.33 29.84
N THR A 260 37.43 -19.08 30.70
CA THR A 260 38.01 -19.60 31.96
C THR A 260 38.62 -20.97 31.81
N ALA A 261 38.41 -21.66 30.68
CA ALA A 261 38.92 -22.99 30.42
C ALA A 261 40.45 -22.98 30.27
N PRO A 262 41.20 -23.93 30.91
CA PRO A 262 42.62 -24.02 30.75
C PRO A 262 43.03 -24.38 29.32
N ILE A 263 44.17 -23.82 28.86
CA ILE A 263 44.65 -24.09 27.50
C ILE A 263 45.01 -25.59 27.38
N SER A 264 44.52 -26.23 26.33
CA SER A 264 44.77 -27.66 26.08
C SER A 264 46.23 -27.98 25.93
N LYS A 265 46.66 -29.15 26.46
CA LYS A 265 47.99 -29.68 26.24
C LYS A 265 48.26 -30.13 24.79
N ASN A 266 47.19 -30.34 24.00
CA ASN A 266 47.31 -30.66 22.57
C ASN A 266 47.57 -29.37 21.77
N LYS A 267 48.66 -29.31 21.04
CA LYS A 267 49.12 -28.13 20.28
C LYS A 267 48.08 -27.65 19.25
N ALA A 268 47.36 -28.54 18.58
CA ALA A 268 46.35 -28.19 17.60
C ALA A 268 45.10 -27.55 18.27
N LEU A 269 44.63 -28.14 19.38
CA LEU A 269 43.52 -27.61 20.17
C LEU A 269 43.90 -26.29 20.85
N ALA A 270 45.12 -26.14 21.33
CA ALA A 270 45.60 -24.88 21.90
C ALA A 270 45.64 -23.74 20.86
N PHE A 271 46.01 -24.05 19.62
CA PHE A 271 46.01 -23.10 18.52
C PHE A 271 44.55 -22.65 18.20
N LEU A 272 43.62 -23.58 18.08
CA LEU A 272 42.20 -23.28 17.86
C LEU A 272 41.60 -22.46 19.00
N GLN A 273 41.92 -22.77 20.25
CA GLN A 273 41.51 -21.98 21.41
C GLN A 273 42.02 -20.53 21.33
N LYS A 274 43.30 -20.34 20.99
CA LYS A 274 43.88 -18.99 20.84
C LYS A 274 43.24 -18.22 19.69
N LEU A 275 43.01 -18.86 18.55
CA LEU A 275 42.36 -18.24 17.38
C LEU A 275 40.93 -17.81 17.69
N PHE A 276 40.15 -18.70 18.34
CA PHE A 276 38.78 -18.38 18.74
C PHE A 276 38.73 -17.32 19.83
N GLY A 277 39.64 -17.33 20.78
CA GLY A 277 39.78 -16.28 21.80
C GLY A 277 40.13 -14.92 21.20
N TRP A 278 40.98 -14.88 20.18
CA TRP A 278 41.26 -13.65 19.43
C TRP A 278 40.04 -13.15 18.71
N PHE A 279 39.30 -14.02 18.01
CA PHE A 279 38.06 -13.68 17.34
C PHE A 279 37.03 -13.08 18.32
N LEU A 280 36.81 -13.70 19.48
CA LEU A 280 35.93 -13.19 20.53
C LEU A 280 36.36 -11.81 21.06
N ASN A 281 37.65 -11.53 21.15
CA ASN A 281 38.17 -10.24 21.61
C ASN A 281 38.06 -9.12 20.56
N VAL A 282 37.92 -9.46 19.27
CA VAL A 282 37.74 -8.49 18.19
C VAL A 282 36.27 -8.13 18.02
N TYR A 283 35.32 -9.06 18.31
CA TYR A 283 33.88 -8.88 18.03
C TYR A 283 33.02 -8.68 19.29
N ILE A 284 33.58 -8.85 20.48
CA ILE A 284 32.93 -8.59 21.78
C ILE A 284 33.77 -7.61 22.59
#